data_7dc4906f20c942aabaa99677895f188f
#
_entry.id   7dc4906f20c942aabaa99677895f188f
#
_cell.length_a   1.000
_cell.length_b   1.000
_cell.length_c   1.000
_cell.angle_alpha   90.00
_cell.angle_beta   90.00
_cell.angle_gamma   90.00
#
_symmetry.space_group_name_H-M   'P 1'
#
loop_
_entity.id
_entity.type
_entity.pdbx_description
1 polymer ?
#
loop_
_entity_poly.entity_id
_entity_poly.type
_entity_poly.pdbx_seq_one_letter_code
_entity_poly.pdbx_strand_id
1 'polypeptide(L)'
;MSTSPVLHLSVIGTGYLGATHAVCMAELGFEVIGVDIDATRTQRLAAGEVPFFEPGLEGLLRKNLEAGRLTFSSSLAEAVDRAEVHFICVGTPQRPDSGATDLRHVEAATNGLIAAGLRPGTLVVGKSTVPTGTAARLAGRLAAGAPGAELAWNPEFLREGSAVDDTLRPDRLVFGVVPGGTAEARLRTVYARTIKEGTPVIVTDFVTAEIVKVAANAFLATKISFINAMAEICDMTGGDVTELAAALAHDPRIGPRFLQAGIGFGGGCLPKDIRAFQARADEXGVGSALAFLTEVDAVNTRARTRTVALATKALGGSPTGRMVAVLGAAFKPNSDDIRDSPALDVATALHRAGGHVSVYDPAAIPNARIHYPYLHYTDSVIRAVAGAEIVLVLTEWSEFREIDPAALRPHVSRPIVIDGRHVLDPAVWRDAGWIYHALGRPLA
;
A
#
# COMPACT_ATOMS: atom_id res chain seq x y z
N MET A 1 -6.94 -18.46 -39.16
CA MET A 1 -6.69 -17.38 -38.17
C MET A 1 -5.23 -17.52 -37.74
N SER A 2 -4.38 -16.56 -38.10
CA SER A 2 -2.98 -16.58 -37.67
C SER A 2 -2.95 -16.29 -36.16
N THR A 3 -2.60 -17.28 -35.36
CA THR A 3 -2.34 -17.04 -33.94
C THR A 3 -1.03 -16.27 -33.88
N SER A 4 -1.10 -14.97 -33.57
CA SER A 4 0.12 -14.23 -33.22
C SER A 4 0.84 -14.99 -32.12
N PRO A 5 2.17 -15.09 -32.17
CA PRO A 5 2.89 -15.80 -31.13
C PRO A 5 2.58 -15.19 -29.77
N VAL A 6 2.39 -16.04 -28.77
CA VAL A 6 2.13 -15.59 -27.40
C VAL A 6 3.39 -14.91 -26.89
N LEU A 7 3.27 -13.68 -26.43
CA LEU A 7 4.39 -12.92 -25.89
C LEU A 7 4.75 -13.50 -24.50
N HIS A 8 6.03 -13.76 -24.30
CA HIS A 8 6.54 -14.32 -23.04
C HIS A 8 7.08 -13.19 -22.17
N LEU A 9 6.64 -13.17 -20.93
CA LEU A 9 6.99 -12.12 -19.97
C LEU A 9 7.78 -12.70 -18.79
N SER A 10 8.68 -11.93 -18.24
CA SER A 10 9.23 -12.24 -16.92
C SER A 10 8.95 -11.12 -15.93
N VAL A 11 8.83 -11.47 -14.67
CA VAL A 11 8.64 -10.50 -13.58
C VAL A 11 9.75 -10.73 -12.55
N ILE A 12 10.62 -9.74 -12.40
CA ILE A 12 11.80 -9.81 -11.54
C ILE A 12 11.48 -9.14 -10.20
N GLY A 13 11.53 -9.93 -9.14
CA GLY A 13 11.06 -9.54 -7.81
C GLY A 13 9.60 -9.93 -7.64
N THR A 14 9.34 -11.00 -6.88
CA THR A 14 7.99 -11.53 -6.65
C THR A 14 7.49 -11.22 -5.23
N GLY A 15 7.80 -10.01 -4.77
CA GLY A 15 7.13 -9.42 -3.61
C GLY A 15 5.68 -9.08 -3.94
N TYR A 16 5.04 -8.25 -3.12
CA TYR A 16 3.62 -7.95 -3.29
C TYR A 16 3.29 -7.49 -4.71
N LEU A 17 3.99 -6.45 -5.20
CA LEU A 17 3.77 -5.92 -6.55
C LEU A 17 4.03 -6.98 -7.63
N GLY A 18 5.19 -7.63 -7.56
CA GLY A 18 5.61 -8.50 -8.65
C GLY A 18 4.80 -9.79 -8.73
N ALA A 19 4.47 -10.41 -7.59
CA ALA A 19 3.63 -11.62 -7.60
C ALA A 19 2.24 -11.29 -8.17
N THR A 20 1.64 -10.18 -7.72
CA THR A 20 0.34 -9.73 -8.24
C THR A 20 0.43 -9.47 -9.75
N HIS A 21 1.47 -8.77 -10.19
CA HIS A 21 1.66 -8.46 -11.63
C HIS A 21 1.84 -9.75 -12.45
N ALA A 22 2.67 -10.68 -11.97
CA ALA A 22 2.90 -11.96 -12.69
C ALA A 22 1.61 -12.76 -12.84
N VAL A 23 0.84 -12.90 -11.76
CA VAL A 23 -0.44 -13.62 -11.76
C VAL A 23 -1.44 -12.96 -12.71
N CYS A 24 -1.54 -11.63 -12.66
CA CYS A 24 -2.50 -10.89 -13.50
C CYS A 24 -2.10 -10.92 -14.97
N MET A 25 -0.81 -10.85 -15.30
CA MET A 25 -0.36 -10.98 -16.69
C MET A 25 -0.67 -12.39 -17.23
N ALA A 26 -0.46 -13.43 -16.41
CA ALA A 26 -0.84 -14.80 -16.79
C ALA A 26 -2.36 -14.92 -16.99
N GLU A 27 -3.16 -14.24 -16.16
CA GLU A 27 -4.62 -14.20 -16.30
C GLU A 27 -5.04 -13.49 -17.58
N LEU A 28 -4.27 -12.52 -18.05
CA LEU A 28 -4.50 -11.84 -19.34
C LEU A 28 -4.10 -12.72 -20.55
N GLY A 29 -3.48 -13.88 -20.30
CA GLY A 29 -3.19 -14.88 -21.33
C GLY A 29 -1.72 -14.99 -21.74
N PHE A 30 -0.82 -14.28 -21.07
CA PHE A 30 0.63 -14.37 -21.35
C PHE A 30 1.24 -15.58 -20.68
N GLU A 31 2.35 -16.07 -21.23
CA GLU A 31 3.23 -17.01 -20.55
C GLU A 31 4.20 -16.18 -19.69
N VAL A 32 4.21 -16.44 -18.37
CA VAL A 32 4.93 -15.59 -17.42
C VAL A 32 5.86 -16.45 -16.55
N ILE A 33 7.09 -15.97 -16.37
CA ILE A 33 8.01 -16.52 -15.38
C ILE A 33 8.28 -15.43 -14.30
N GLY A 34 7.91 -15.72 -13.04
CA GLY A 34 8.27 -14.88 -11.90
C GLY A 34 9.62 -15.27 -11.35
N VAL A 35 10.51 -14.32 -11.10
CA VAL A 35 11.86 -14.59 -10.61
C VAL A 35 12.13 -13.81 -9.32
N ASP A 36 12.64 -14.50 -8.30
CA ASP A 36 13.04 -13.84 -7.06
C ASP A 36 14.30 -14.52 -6.51
N ILE A 37 15.15 -13.74 -5.84
CA ILE A 37 16.34 -14.26 -5.16
C ILE A 37 15.98 -15.07 -3.92
N ASP A 38 14.77 -14.88 -3.38
CA ASP A 38 14.26 -15.62 -2.23
C ASP A 38 13.65 -16.93 -2.70
N ALA A 39 14.43 -17.99 -2.59
CA ALA A 39 14.00 -19.33 -3.01
C ALA A 39 12.78 -19.84 -2.24
N THR A 40 12.64 -19.44 -0.97
CA THR A 40 11.46 -19.82 -0.17
C THR A 40 10.19 -19.20 -0.76
N ARG A 41 10.28 -17.93 -1.16
CA ARG A 41 9.15 -17.22 -1.79
C ARG A 41 8.77 -17.85 -3.12
N THR A 42 9.76 -18.13 -3.98
CA THR A 42 9.47 -18.77 -5.29
C THR A 42 8.86 -20.15 -5.13
N GLN A 43 9.34 -20.94 -4.14
CA GLN A 43 8.78 -22.28 -3.86
C GLN A 43 7.34 -22.20 -3.38
N ARG A 44 7.02 -21.27 -2.46
CA ARG A 44 5.64 -21.08 -1.98
C ARG A 44 4.71 -20.68 -3.14
N LEU A 45 5.12 -19.69 -3.94
CA LEU A 45 4.34 -19.26 -5.09
C LEU A 45 4.16 -20.41 -6.11
N ALA A 46 5.19 -21.20 -6.37
CA ALA A 46 5.11 -22.36 -7.26
C ALA A 46 4.19 -23.45 -6.72
N ALA A 47 4.02 -23.53 -5.39
CA ALA A 47 3.08 -24.44 -4.73
C ALA A 47 1.64 -23.89 -4.68
N GLY A 48 1.40 -22.69 -5.23
CA GLY A 48 0.07 -22.07 -5.22
C GLY A 48 -0.26 -21.33 -3.94
N GLU A 49 0.76 -20.96 -3.14
CA GLU A 49 0.58 -20.24 -1.88
C GLU A 49 1.09 -18.81 -2.02
N VAL A 50 0.22 -17.83 -1.79
CA VAL A 50 0.61 -16.42 -1.78
C VAL A 50 1.19 -16.08 -0.39
N PRO A 51 2.42 -15.54 -0.30
CA PRO A 51 3.04 -15.27 1.01
C PRO A 51 2.59 -13.94 1.67
N PHE A 52 1.44 -13.42 1.28
CA PHE A 52 0.82 -12.20 1.84
C PHE A 52 -0.68 -12.26 1.55
N PHE A 53 -1.45 -11.40 2.20
CA PHE A 53 -2.91 -11.37 2.00
C PHE A 53 -3.28 -10.40 0.87
N GLU A 54 -3.96 -10.91 -0.16
CA GLU A 54 -4.57 -10.09 -1.22
C GLU A 54 -5.83 -10.81 -1.73
N PRO A 55 -7.00 -10.18 -1.63
CA PRO A 55 -8.25 -10.83 -2.06
C PRO A 55 -8.19 -11.32 -3.50
N GLY A 56 -8.56 -12.58 -3.71
CA GLY A 56 -8.68 -13.18 -5.04
C GLY A 56 -7.37 -13.63 -5.69
N LEU A 57 -6.21 -13.22 -5.17
CA LEU A 57 -4.92 -13.50 -5.82
C LEU A 57 -4.58 -14.98 -5.80
N GLU A 58 -4.80 -15.67 -4.67
CA GLU A 58 -4.43 -17.08 -4.55
C GLU A 58 -5.20 -17.97 -5.52
N GLY A 59 -6.50 -17.68 -5.72
CA GLY A 59 -7.32 -18.40 -6.70
C GLY A 59 -6.79 -18.25 -8.11
N LEU A 60 -6.40 -17.03 -8.49
CA LEU A 60 -5.82 -16.75 -9.81
C LEU A 60 -4.43 -17.38 -9.96
N LEU A 61 -3.63 -17.38 -8.88
CA LEU A 61 -2.32 -18.01 -8.87
C LEU A 61 -2.45 -19.50 -9.21
N ARG A 62 -3.29 -20.24 -8.48
CA ARG A 62 -3.49 -21.68 -8.69
C ARG A 62 -4.01 -21.97 -10.10
N LYS A 63 -5.00 -21.21 -10.55
CA LYS A 63 -5.58 -21.34 -11.89
C LYS A 63 -4.50 -21.23 -12.98
N ASN A 64 -3.60 -20.26 -12.87
CA ASN A 64 -2.61 -19.99 -13.91
C ASN A 64 -1.40 -20.93 -13.82
N LEU A 65 -1.07 -21.44 -12.64
CA LEU A 65 -0.09 -22.54 -12.48
C LEU A 65 -0.62 -23.80 -13.15
N GLU A 66 -1.86 -24.19 -12.87
CA GLU A 66 -2.51 -25.39 -13.44
C GLU A 66 -2.62 -25.30 -14.96
N ALA A 67 -2.86 -24.10 -15.47
CA ALA A 67 -2.94 -23.86 -16.92
C ALA A 67 -1.57 -23.82 -17.61
N GLY A 68 -0.47 -23.90 -16.84
CA GLY A 68 0.89 -23.84 -17.38
C GLY A 68 1.34 -22.47 -17.88
N ARG A 69 0.53 -21.43 -17.64
CA ARG A 69 0.87 -20.07 -18.08
C ARG A 69 1.81 -19.33 -17.12
N LEU A 70 1.97 -19.84 -15.89
CA LEU A 70 2.77 -19.15 -14.86
C LEU A 70 3.73 -20.14 -14.22
N THR A 71 4.98 -19.73 -14.10
CA THR A 71 6.03 -20.52 -13.43
C THR A 71 6.86 -19.58 -12.55
N PHE A 72 7.61 -20.16 -11.61
CA PHE A 72 8.49 -19.38 -10.74
C PHE A 72 9.88 -20.02 -10.69
N SER A 73 10.92 -19.17 -10.59
CA SER A 73 12.31 -19.59 -10.61
C SER A 73 13.17 -18.64 -9.76
N SER A 74 14.36 -19.05 -9.42
CA SER A 74 15.38 -18.16 -8.83
C SER A 74 16.46 -17.78 -9.84
N SER A 75 16.29 -18.13 -11.13
CA SER A 75 17.31 -17.94 -12.16
C SER A 75 16.92 -16.81 -13.12
N LEU A 76 17.71 -15.73 -13.13
CA LEU A 76 17.58 -14.65 -14.14
C LEU A 76 17.95 -15.17 -15.54
N ALA A 77 18.88 -16.14 -15.64
CA ALA A 77 19.25 -16.71 -16.93
C ALA A 77 18.05 -17.41 -17.58
N GLU A 78 17.27 -18.15 -16.77
CA GLU A 78 16.05 -18.80 -17.26
C GLU A 78 15.01 -17.75 -17.75
N ALA A 79 14.87 -16.64 -17.03
CA ALA A 79 13.98 -15.57 -17.44
C ALA A 79 14.39 -14.95 -18.77
N VAL A 80 15.71 -14.68 -18.94
CA VAL A 80 16.24 -14.08 -20.16
C VAL A 80 16.10 -15.04 -21.35
N ASP A 81 16.28 -16.34 -21.12
CA ASP A 81 16.14 -17.34 -22.19
C ASP A 81 14.68 -17.46 -22.66
N ARG A 82 13.70 -17.32 -21.76
CA ARG A 82 12.29 -17.58 -22.05
C ARG A 82 11.49 -16.36 -22.47
N ALA A 83 11.88 -15.15 -22.01
CA ALA A 83 11.02 -13.96 -22.16
C ALA A 83 11.63 -12.89 -23.06
N GLU A 84 10.76 -12.08 -23.68
CA GLU A 84 11.12 -10.92 -24.49
C GLU A 84 10.83 -9.59 -23.79
N VAL A 85 10.03 -9.63 -22.71
CA VAL A 85 9.72 -8.43 -21.92
C VAL A 85 9.95 -8.79 -20.45
N HIS A 86 10.78 -8.00 -19.76
CA HIS A 86 11.17 -8.23 -18.37
C HIS A 86 10.70 -7.07 -17.48
N PHE A 87 9.75 -7.33 -16.61
CA PHE A 87 9.24 -6.34 -15.65
C PHE A 87 10.08 -6.36 -14.37
N ILE A 88 10.67 -5.22 -13.99
CA ILE A 88 11.40 -5.06 -12.72
C ILE A 88 10.42 -4.55 -11.67
N CYS A 89 10.09 -5.42 -10.71
CA CYS A 89 9.10 -5.19 -9.66
C CYS A 89 9.71 -5.31 -8.26
N VAL A 90 11.02 -5.12 -8.13
CA VAL A 90 11.73 -5.28 -6.87
C VAL A 90 11.43 -4.14 -5.90
N GLY A 91 11.56 -4.41 -4.60
CA GLY A 91 11.33 -3.40 -3.56
C GLY A 91 12.36 -2.28 -3.57
N THR A 92 11.91 -1.08 -3.21
CA THR A 92 12.73 0.12 -3.09
C THR A 92 12.53 0.71 -1.69
N PRO A 93 13.12 0.06 -0.65
CA PRO A 93 12.93 0.55 0.72
C PRO A 93 13.64 1.87 0.95
N GLN A 94 13.27 2.53 2.03
CA GLN A 94 13.96 3.73 2.48
C GLN A 94 15.33 3.34 3.06
N ARG A 95 16.34 4.16 2.82
CA ARG A 95 17.67 3.96 3.43
C ARG A 95 17.56 4.15 4.95
N PRO A 96 18.26 3.35 5.76
CA PRO A 96 18.18 3.48 7.22
C PRO A 96 18.65 4.83 7.76
N ASP A 97 19.57 5.50 7.03
CA ASP A 97 20.24 6.72 7.46
C ASP A 97 19.62 8.01 6.92
N SER A 98 18.61 7.91 6.08
CA SER A 98 18.04 9.07 5.39
C SER A 98 16.64 8.77 4.87
N GLY A 99 15.94 9.80 4.38
CA GLY A 99 14.67 9.63 3.69
C GLY A 99 14.79 9.05 2.28
N ALA A 100 16.02 8.96 1.75
CA ALA A 100 16.28 8.58 0.36
C ALA A 100 15.94 7.11 0.07
N THR A 101 15.64 6.82 -1.18
CA THR A 101 15.32 5.47 -1.65
C THR A 101 16.59 4.63 -1.81
N ASP A 102 16.54 3.38 -1.39
CA ASP A 102 17.60 2.39 -1.63
C ASP A 102 17.36 1.73 -3.00
N LEU A 103 18.25 2.00 -3.95
CA LEU A 103 18.14 1.50 -5.32
C LEU A 103 18.93 0.21 -5.58
N ARG A 104 19.58 -0.36 -4.54
CA ARG A 104 20.45 -1.53 -4.73
C ARG A 104 19.73 -2.69 -5.42
N HIS A 105 18.45 -2.94 -5.07
CA HIS A 105 17.69 -4.05 -5.67
C HIS A 105 17.36 -3.78 -7.14
N VAL A 106 16.99 -2.54 -7.51
CA VAL A 106 16.69 -2.17 -8.89
C VAL A 106 17.95 -2.28 -9.75
N GLU A 107 19.07 -1.79 -9.22
CA GLU A 107 20.36 -1.87 -9.92
C GLU A 107 20.83 -3.31 -10.08
N ALA A 108 20.69 -4.12 -9.02
CA ALA A 108 21.08 -5.54 -9.07
C ALA A 108 20.22 -6.30 -10.09
N ALA A 109 18.90 -6.05 -10.13
CA ALA A 109 18.01 -6.68 -11.10
C ALA A 109 18.41 -6.31 -12.54
N THR A 110 18.67 -5.01 -12.80
CA THR A 110 19.08 -4.55 -14.12
C THR A 110 20.44 -5.17 -14.52
N ASN A 111 21.42 -5.11 -13.63
CA ASN A 111 22.75 -5.66 -13.89
C ASN A 111 22.71 -7.17 -14.08
N GLY A 112 21.86 -7.86 -13.29
CA GLY A 112 21.68 -9.31 -13.41
C GLY A 112 21.08 -9.70 -14.76
N LEU A 113 20.08 -8.95 -15.24
CA LEU A 113 19.50 -9.20 -16.57
C LEU A 113 20.56 -9.00 -17.68
N ILE A 114 21.37 -7.93 -17.60
CA ILE A 114 22.47 -7.68 -18.54
C ILE A 114 23.46 -8.84 -18.52
N ALA A 115 23.89 -9.27 -17.31
CA ALA A 115 24.85 -10.36 -17.14
C ALA A 115 24.31 -11.70 -17.65
N ALA A 116 22.99 -11.88 -17.58
CA ALA A 116 22.34 -13.09 -18.10
C ALA A 116 22.25 -13.12 -19.63
N GLY A 117 22.62 -12.03 -20.32
CA GLY A 117 22.76 -12.01 -21.78
C GLY A 117 21.49 -11.63 -22.53
N LEU A 118 20.86 -10.51 -22.16
CA LEU A 118 19.69 -9.99 -22.88
C LEU A 118 19.93 -9.91 -24.40
N ARG A 119 18.98 -10.38 -25.18
CA ARG A 119 19.06 -10.38 -26.64
C ARG A 119 18.66 -9.02 -27.22
N PRO A 120 19.21 -8.62 -28.38
CA PRO A 120 18.71 -7.44 -29.08
C PRO A 120 17.20 -7.57 -29.32
N GLY A 121 16.49 -6.45 -29.16
CA GLY A 121 15.03 -6.43 -29.28
C GLY A 121 14.28 -6.74 -27.98
N THR A 122 14.99 -7.06 -26.89
CA THR A 122 14.37 -7.27 -25.59
C THR A 122 13.90 -5.94 -25.00
N LEU A 123 12.78 -5.94 -24.28
CA LEU A 123 12.27 -4.78 -23.54
C LEU A 123 12.38 -5.04 -22.04
N VAL A 124 13.06 -4.15 -21.33
CA VAL A 124 13.08 -4.12 -19.86
C VAL A 124 12.11 -3.03 -19.41
N VAL A 125 11.24 -3.33 -18.47
CA VAL A 125 10.19 -2.40 -18.00
C VAL A 125 10.32 -2.20 -16.49
N GLY A 126 10.70 -1.01 -16.06
CA GLY A 126 10.72 -0.68 -14.63
C GLY A 126 9.32 -0.36 -14.12
N LYS A 127 8.88 -1.06 -13.07
CA LYS A 127 7.62 -0.77 -12.37
C LYS A 127 7.84 -0.24 -10.96
N SER A 128 9.01 -0.48 -10.38
CA SER A 128 9.36 -0.02 -9.03
C SER A 128 9.30 1.50 -8.92
N THR A 129 8.89 2.01 -7.75
CA THR A 129 8.91 3.45 -7.48
C THR A 129 10.35 3.89 -7.22
N VAL A 130 10.85 4.82 -8.03
CA VAL A 130 12.25 5.26 -7.96
C VAL A 130 12.34 6.79 -8.01
N PRO A 131 13.44 7.38 -7.51
CA PRO A 131 13.71 8.80 -7.67
C PRO A 131 13.97 9.18 -9.13
N THR A 132 13.64 10.41 -9.47
CA THR A 132 13.86 10.96 -10.82
C THR A 132 15.31 10.82 -11.26
N GLY A 133 15.48 10.40 -12.54
CA GLY A 133 16.79 10.20 -13.16
C GLY A 133 17.27 8.75 -13.08
N THR A 134 16.60 7.90 -12.34
CA THR A 134 16.96 6.49 -12.21
C THR A 134 16.80 5.76 -13.55
N ALA A 135 15.65 5.92 -14.21
CA ALA A 135 15.35 5.22 -15.47
C ALA A 135 16.36 5.61 -16.56
N ALA A 136 16.70 6.91 -16.68
CA ALA A 136 17.67 7.35 -17.68
C ALA A 136 19.05 6.72 -17.42
N ARG A 137 19.48 6.65 -16.16
CA ARG A 137 20.76 6.05 -15.78
C ARG A 137 20.78 4.53 -16.09
N LEU A 138 19.67 3.85 -15.82
CA LEU A 138 19.54 2.41 -16.11
C LEU A 138 19.48 2.16 -17.63
N ALA A 139 18.82 3.04 -18.39
CA ALA A 139 18.80 2.96 -19.87
C ALA A 139 20.21 3.07 -20.43
N GLY A 140 21.04 3.96 -19.88
CA GLY A 140 22.44 4.09 -20.27
C GLY A 140 23.24 2.81 -19.97
N ARG A 141 23.03 2.19 -18.81
CA ARG A 141 23.67 0.91 -18.46
C ARG A 141 23.24 -0.21 -19.40
N LEU A 142 21.94 -0.25 -19.71
CA LEU A 142 21.37 -1.26 -20.60
C LEU A 142 21.96 -1.13 -22.01
N ALA A 143 22.01 0.10 -22.53
CA ALA A 143 22.58 0.37 -23.86
C ALA A 143 24.04 -0.05 -23.96
N ALA A 144 24.80 0.14 -22.88
CA ALA A 144 26.22 -0.25 -22.85
C ALA A 144 26.43 -1.76 -22.70
N GLY A 145 25.60 -2.42 -21.86
CA GLY A 145 25.81 -3.83 -21.50
C GLY A 145 24.99 -4.82 -22.31
N ALA A 146 23.91 -4.38 -22.98
CA ALA A 146 23.03 -5.24 -23.78
C ALA A 146 22.54 -4.45 -25.00
N PRO A 147 23.44 -4.18 -25.97
CA PRO A 147 23.08 -3.37 -27.14
C PRO A 147 21.87 -3.92 -27.89
N GLY A 148 20.91 -3.05 -28.18
CA GLY A 148 19.66 -3.43 -28.87
C GLY A 148 18.51 -3.77 -27.93
N ALA A 149 18.76 -3.85 -26.62
CA ALA A 149 17.68 -3.92 -25.63
C ALA A 149 17.21 -2.50 -25.29
N GLU A 150 15.90 -2.35 -25.00
CA GLU A 150 15.32 -1.04 -24.66
C GLU A 150 14.80 -1.03 -23.24
N LEU A 151 14.76 0.16 -22.63
CA LEU A 151 14.10 0.36 -21.32
C LEU A 151 12.82 1.17 -21.51
N ALA A 152 11.79 0.83 -20.74
CA ALA A 152 10.63 1.67 -20.51
C ALA A 152 10.43 1.83 -18.99
N TRP A 153 9.77 2.90 -18.58
CA TRP A 153 9.33 3.07 -17.18
C TRP A 153 7.82 3.12 -17.14
N ASN A 154 7.23 2.13 -16.47
CA ASN A 154 5.77 1.96 -16.37
C ASN A 154 5.41 1.86 -14.89
N PRO A 155 5.35 2.99 -14.18
CA PRO A 155 5.06 2.96 -12.74
C PRO A 155 3.70 2.30 -12.45
N GLU A 156 3.61 1.66 -11.29
CA GLU A 156 2.37 1.02 -10.84
C GLU A 156 1.56 2.00 -9.97
N PHE A 157 0.24 1.81 -9.97
CA PHE A 157 -0.68 2.62 -9.15
C PHE A 157 -1.64 1.74 -8.36
N LEU A 158 -1.32 0.46 -8.18
CA LEU A 158 -2.17 -0.49 -7.47
C LEU A 158 -2.30 -0.14 -5.99
N ARG A 159 -3.41 -0.59 -5.40
CA ARG A 159 -3.72 -0.42 -3.98
C ARG A 159 -3.79 -1.81 -3.34
N GLU A 160 -3.01 -2.05 -2.29
CA GLU A 160 -3.11 -3.30 -1.53
C GLU A 160 -4.58 -3.53 -1.13
N GLY A 161 -5.03 -4.77 -1.18
CA GLY A 161 -6.42 -5.12 -0.93
C GLY A 161 -7.34 -4.96 -2.14
N SER A 162 -6.84 -4.38 -3.24
CA SER A 162 -7.54 -4.24 -4.53
C SER A 162 -6.56 -4.41 -5.69
N ALA A 163 -5.39 -5.00 -5.43
CA ALA A 163 -4.28 -4.97 -6.37
C ALA A 163 -4.56 -5.82 -7.62
N VAL A 164 -5.33 -6.89 -7.48
CA VAL A 164 -5.76 -7.73 -8.62
C VAL A 164 -6.59 -6.87 -9.59
N ASP A 165 -7.62 -6.20 -9.06
CA ASP A 165 -8.50 -5.38 -9.88
C ASP A 165 -7.76 -4.20 -10.49
N ASP A 166 -6.93 -3.51 -9.69
CA ASP A 166 -6.12 -2.37 -10.15
C ASP A 166 -5.11 -2.78 -11.23
N THR A 167 -4.63 -4.03 -11.22
CA THR A 167 -3.70 -4.52 -12.25
C THR A 167 -4.42 -4.91 -13.53
N LEU A 168 -5.58 -5.57 -13.39
CA LEU A 168 -6.37 -6.00 -14.55
C LEU A 168 -7.14 -4.84 -15.21
N ARG A 169 -7.59 -3.86 -14.41
CA ARG A 169 -8.40 -2.70 -14.87
C ARG A 169 -7.85 -1.41 -14.24
N PRO A 170 -6.61 -1.02 -14.59
CA PRO A 170 -6.03 0.18 -13.98
C PRO A 170 -6.73 1.46 -14.43
N ASP A 171 -6.79 2.47 -13.56
CA ASP A 171 -7.36 3.79 -13.86
C ASP A 171 -6.61 4.49 -15.01
N ARG A 172 -5.33 4.19 -15.19
CA ARG A 172 -4.48 4.74 -16.25
C ARG A 172 -3.19 3.94 -16.39
N LEU A 173 -2.58 4.02 -17.56
CA LEU A 173 -1.24 3.48 -17.83
C LEU A 173 -0.33 4.66 -18.17
N VAL A 174 0.87 4.67 -17.61
CA VAL A 174 1.90 5.68 -17.90
C VAL A 174 3.11 4.96 -18.48
N PHE A 175 3.54 5.37 -19.67
CA PHE A 175 4.70 4.79 -20.36
C PHE A 175 5.77 5.87 -20.51
N GLY A 176 6.81 5.79 -19.70
CA GLY A 176 8.02 6.59 -19.89
C GLY A 176 8.91 5.87 -20.89
N VAL A 177 9.14 6.48 -22.05
CA VAL A 177 9.87 5.85 -23.15
C VAL A 177 10.79 6.85 -23.85
N VAL A 178 11.75 6.33 -24.60
CA VAL A 178 12.59 7.14 -25.48
C VAL A 178 11.85 7.31 -26.81
N PRO A 179 11.68 8.54 -27.30
CA PRO A 179 11.00 8.75 -28.59
C PRO A 179 11.68 8.02 -29.74
N GLY A 180 10.90 7.42 -30.63
CA GLY A 180 11.40 6.73 -31.81
C GLY A 180 11.84 5.28 -31.57
N GLY A 181 11.79 4.81 -30.31
CA GLY A 181 12.05 3.41 -30.01
C GLY A 181 10.83 2.52 -30.22
N THR A 182 10.99 1.23 -29.93
CA THR A 182 9.90 0.24 -30.07
C THR A 182 9.14 0.00 -28.75
N ALA A 183 9.65 0.53 -27.64
CA ALA A 183 9.14 0.25 -26.30
C ALA A 183 7.64 0.59 -26.14
N GLU A 184 7.18 1.74 -26.69
CA GLU A 184 5.77 2.11 -26.63
C GLU A 184 4.89 1.05 -27.32
N ALA A 185 5.24 0.69 -28.54
CA ALA A 185 4.44 -0.28 -29.32
C ALA A 185 4.36 -1.63 -28.60
N ARG A 186 5.46 -2.05 -27.97
CA ARG A 186 5.51 -3.31 -27.24
C ARG A 186 4.67 -3.25 -25.97
N LEU A 187 4.73 -2.14 -25.20
CA LEU A 187 3.87 -1.96 -24.04
C LEU A 187 2.39 -1.93 -24.43
N ARG A 188 2.05 -1.29 -25.57
CA ARG A 188 0.68 -1.30 -26.08
C ARG A 188 0.22 -2.72 -26.42
N THR A 189 1.14 -3.59 -26.88
CA THR A 189 0.84 -5.02 -27.12
C THR A 189 0.55 -5.74 -25.79
N VAL A 190 1.40 -5.53 -24.79
CA VAL A 190 1.20 -6.14 -23.46
C VAL A 190 -0.13 -5.71 -22.84
N TYR A 191 -0.46 -4.43 -22.92
CA TYR A 191 -1.69 -3.89 -22.32
C TYR A 191 -2.85 -3.75 -23.32
N ALA A 192 -2.80 -4.47 -24.48
CA ALA A 192 -3.79 -4.31 -25.54
C ALA A 192 -5.23 -4.52 -25.06
N ARG A 193 -5.45 -5.54 -24.23
CA ARG A 193 -6.79 -5.83 -23.67
C ARG A 193 -7.26 -4.68 -22.77
N THR A 194 -6.42 -4.25 -21.85
CA THR A 194 -6.71 -3.17 -20.92
C THR A 194 -7.01 -1.85 -21.65
N ILE A 195 -6.21 -1.54 -22.68
CA ILE A 195 -6.41 -0.35 -23.53
C ILE A 195 -7.73 -0.44 -24.29
N LYS A 196 -8.05 -1.61 -24.84
CA LYS A 196 -9.31 -1.84 -25.56
C LYS A 196 -10.53 -1.67 -24.63
N GLU A 197 -10.36 -1.98 -23.36
CA GLU A 197 -11.42 -1.80 -22.35
C GLU A 197 -11.58 -0.33 -21.91
N GLY A 198 -10.75 0.59 -22.44
CA GLY A 198 -10.91 2.03 -22.26
C GLY A 198 -9.92 2.70 -21.34
N THR A 199 -8.93 1.97 -20.80
CA THR A 199 -7.93 2.57 -19.91
C THR A 199 -7.08 3.59 -20.69
N PRO A 200 -7.00 4.86 -20.23
CA PRO A 200 -6.18 5.87 -20.90
C PRO A 200 -4.70 5.56 -20.78
N VAL A 201 -3.95 5.86 -21.85
CA VAL A 201 -2.49 5.70 -21.87
C VAL A 201 -1.85 7.08 -22.00
N ILE A 202 -0.96 7.39 -21.08
CA ILE A 202 -0.13 8.60 -21.11
C ILE A 202 1.29 8.16 -21.52
N VAL A 203 1.72 8.61 -22.68
CA VAL A 203 3.09 8.35 -23.16
C VAL A 203 3.92 9.61 -22.88
N THR A 204 5.08 9.43 -22.23
CA THR A 204 5.89 10.54 -21.78
C THR A 204 7.37 10.12 -21.70
N ASP A 205 8.23 11.00 -21.22
CA ASP A 205 9.64 10.71 -20.95
C ASP A 205 9.81 9.97 -19.61
N PHE A 206 11.05 9.50 -19.36
CA PHE A 206 11.37 8.77 -18.13
C PHE A 206 11.12 9.60 -16.87
N VAL A 207 11.60 10.85 -16.87
CA VAL A 207 11.54 11.72 -15.69
C VAL A 207 10.10 12.00 -15.29
N THR A 208 9.26 12.32 -16.27
CA THR A 208 7.83 12.56 -16.03
C THR A 208 7.15 11.29 -15.49
N ALA A 209 7.46 10.12 -16.07
CA ALA A 209 6.87 8.84 -15.61
C ALA A 209 7.27 8.54 -14.15
N GLU A 210 8.53 8.84 -13.77
CA GLU A 210 9.00 8.68 -12.38
C GLU A 210 8.26 9.63 -11.43
N ILE A 211 8.11 10.91 -11.83
CA ILE A 211 7.46 11.93 -10.99
C ILE A 211 5.97 11.64 -10.79
N VAL A 212 5.25 11.21 -11.81
CA VAL A 212 3.79 10.98 -11.74
C VAL A 212 3.44 10.09 -10.55
N LYS A 213 4.24 9.05 -10.29
CA LYS A 213 3.96 8.10 -9.19
C LYS A 213 4.08 8.78 -7.83
N VAL A 214 5.22 9.42 -7.57
CA VAL A 214 5.46 10.04 -6.25
C VAL A 214 4.59 11.28 -6.05
N ALA A 215 4.31 12.04 -7.11
CA ALA A 215 3.41 13.19 -7.04
C ALA A 215 1.98 12.76 -6.69
N ALA A 216 1.50 11.67 -7.31
CA ALA A 216 0.16 11.14 -6.98
C ALA A 216 0.10 10.75 -5.49
N ASN A 217 1.10 10.02 -5.00
CA ASN A 217 1.13 9.60 -3.59
C ASN A 217 1.25 10.81 -2.64
N ALA A 218 2.04 11.83 -2.99
CA ALA A 218 2.16 13.07 -2.21
C ALA A 218 0.82 13.81 -2.14
N PHE A 219 0.10 13.89 -3.27
CA PHE A 219 -1.20 14.54 -3.31
C PHE A 219 -2.24 13.79 -2.45
N LEU A 220 -2.26 12.46 -2.55
CA LEU A 220 -3.19 11.64 -1.74
C LEU A 220 -2.88 11.77 -0.25
N ALA A 221 -1.61 11.74 0.14
CA ALA A 221 -1.20 11.95 1.53
C ALA A 221 -1.63 13.34 2.03
N THR A 222 -1.50 14.37 1.17
CA THR A 222 -1.91 15.74 1.49
C THR A 222 -3.42 15.82 1.74
N LYS A 223 -4.24 15.15 0.93
CA LYS A 223 -5.70 15.12 1.14
C LYS A 223 -6.07 14.53 2.51
N ILE A 224 -5.41 13.40 2.89
CA ILE A 224 -5.68 12.76 4.18
C ILE A 224 -5.23 13.67 5.34
N SER A 225 -4.04 14.25 5.24
CA SER A 225 -3.56 15.15 6.30
C SER A 225 -4.38 16.43 6.36
N PHE A 226 -4.84 16.95 5.22
CA PHE A 226 -5.73 18.12 5.20
C PHE A 226 -7.00 17.84 6.02
N ILE A 227 -7.71 16.73 5.74
CA ILE A 227 -8.95 16.46 6.47
C ILE A 227 -8.67 16.13 7.94
N ASN A 228 -7.52 15.54 8.29
CA ASN A 228 -7.12 15.31 9.67
C ASN A 228 -6.81 16.65 10.39
N ALA A 229 -6.24 17.64 9.70
CA ALA A 229 -6.07 18.98 10.26
C ALA A 229 -7.44 19.64 10.48
N MET A 230 -8.39 19.43 9.57
CA MET A 230 -9.76 19.93 9.78
C MET A 230 -10.43 19.25 10.99
N ALA A 231 -10.13 17.98 11.24
CA ALA A 231 -10.62 17.29 12.45
C ALA A 231 -10.11 17.98 13.73
N GLU A 232 -8.85 18.49 13.71
CA GLU A 232 -8.33 19.26 14.86
C GLU A 232 -9.13 20.55 15.08
N ILE A 233 -9.47 21.25 14.00
CA ILE A 233 -10.29 22.48 14.06
C ILE A 233 -11.70 22.14 14.59
N CYS A 234 -12.30 21.05 14.08
CA CYS A 234 -13.64 20.63 14.52
C CYS A 234 -13.66 20.31 16.02
N ASP A 235 -12.63 19.61 16.53
CA ASP A 235 -12.53 19.31 17.99
C ASP A 235 -12.54 20.58 18.84
N MET A 236 -11.94 21.67 18.34
CA MET A 236 -11.85 22.93 19.10
C MET A 236 -13.07 23.83 18.94
N THR A 237 -13.81 23.67 17.84
CA THR A 237 -14.93 24.58 17.50
C THR A 237 -16.31 23.94 17.64
N GLY A 238 -16.36 22.62 17.83
CA GLY A 238 -17.62 21.88 17.96
C GLY A 238 -18.22 21.46 16.61
N GLY A 239 -17.45 21.55 15.51
CA GLY A 239 -17.89 21.08 14.20
C GLY A 239 -17.81 19.55 14.07
N ASP A 240 -18.36 19.02 12.98
CA ASP A 240 -18.29 17.59 12.65
C ASP A 240 -17.48 17.44 11.36
N VAL A 241 -16.32 16.79 11.44
CA VAL A 241 -15.42 16.62 10.30
C VAL A 241 -16.04 15.73 9.21
N THR A 242 -16.96 14.83 9.57
CA THR A 242 -17.61 13.96 8.58
C THR A 242 -18.61 14.77 7.72
N GLU A 243 -19.34 15.69 8.35
CA GLU A 243 -20.23 16.62 7.61
C GLU A 243 -19.42 17.59 6.76
N LEU A 244 -18.31 18.11 7.31
CA LEU A 244 -17.41 18.98 6.56
C LEU A 244 -16.85 18.25 5.33
N ALA A 245 -16.35 17.02 5.50
CA ALA A 245 -15.83 16.22 4.39
C ALA A 245 -16.91 15.94 3.33
N ALA A 246 -18.14 15.63 3.77
CA ALA A 246 -19.26 15.41 2.86
C ALA A 246 -19.58 16.67 2.04
N ALA A 247 -19.57 17.84 2.69
CA ALA A 247 -19.80 19.11 1.99
C ALA A 247 -18.70 19.40 0.95
N LEU A 248 -17.44 19.20 1.32
CA LEU A 248 -16.29 19.37 0.40
C LEU A 248 -16.37 18.41 -0.78
N ALA A 249 -16.83 17.18 -0.54
CA ALA A 249 -16.91 16.13 -1.56
C ALA A 249 -17.86 16.48 -2.71
N HIS A 250 -18.84 17.35 -2.49
CA HIS A 250 -19.78 17.80 -3.53
C HIS A 250 -19.13 18.73 -4.57
N ASP A 251 -17.98 19.32 -4.26
CA ASP A 251 -17.23 20.11 -5.24
C ASP A 251 -16.46 19.14 -6.14
N PRO A 252 -16.77 19.06 -7.47
CA PRO A 252 -16.09 18.11 -8.36
C PRO A 252 -14.58 18.36 -8.52
N ARG A 253 -14.12 19.57 -8.17
CA ARG A 253 -12.68 19.88 -8.17
C ARG A 253 -11.96 19.23 -7.01
N ILE A 254 -12.67 18.85 -5.95
CA ILE A 254 -12.11 18.20 -4.74
C ILE A 254 -12.41 16.71 -4.75
N GLY A 255 -13.69 16.33 -4.85
CA GLY A 255 -14.17 14.96 -4.89
C GLY A 255 -14.08 14.24 -3.55
N PRO A 256 -14.79 13.13 -3.39
CA PRO A 256 -14.93 12.45 -2.08
C PRO A 256 -13.72 11.59 -1.67
N ARG A 257 -12.91 11.15 -2.62
CA ARG A 257 -11.88 10.16 -2.32
C ARG A 257 -10.73 10.77 -1.52
N PHE A 258 -10.26 10.04 -0.50
CA PHE A 258 -9.15 10.44 0.39
C PHE A 258 -9.47 11.65 1.27
N LEU A 259 -10.76 11.88 1.57
CA LEU A 259 -11.23 12.94 2.49
C LEU A 259 -11.88 12.35 3.75
N GLN A 260 -11.46 11.16 4.17
CA GLN A 260 -11.95 10.56 5.41
C GLN A 260 -10.93 10.80 6.52
N ALA A 261 -11.34 11.52 7.57
CA ALA A 261 -10.51 11.74 8.73
C ALA A 261 -10.33 10.45 9.54
N GLY A 262 -9.31 10.40 10.38
CA GLY A 262 -9.05 9.23 11.23
C GLY A 262 -7.66 9.30 11.84
N ILE A 263 -7.09 8.13 12.12
CA ILE A 263 -5.80 8.03 12.80
C ILE A 263 -4.59 8.17 11.85
N GLY A 264 -4.84 8.60 10.62
CA GLY A 264 -3.78 8.83 9.64
C GLY A 264 -3.53 7.64 8.72
N PHE A 265 -2.64 7.87 7.76
CA PHE A 265 -2.22 6.85 6.79
C PHE A 265 -0.96 6.13 7.25
N GLY A 266 -0.78 4.92 6.74
CA GLY A 266 0.41 4.10 6.95
C GLY A 266 0.73 3.28 5.71
N GLY A 267 1.30 2.12 5.92
CA GLY A 267 1.65 1.20 4.84
C GLY A 267 3.04 1.47 4.26
N GLY A 268 3.45 0.60 3.37
CA GLY A 268 4.78 0.65 2.76
C GLY A 268 4.93 1.66 1.62
N CYS A 269 3.91 2.48 1.33
CA CYS A 269 3.93 3.38 0.16
C CYS A 269 3.88 4.86 0.55
N LEU A 270 2.75 5.37 1.07
CA LEU A 270 2.59 6.81 1.27
C LEU A 270 3.68 7.42 2.15
N PRO A 271 3.98 6.90 3.36
CA PRO A 271 4.99 7.54 4.20
C PRO A 271 6.38 7.52 3.56
N LYS A 272 6.76 6.38 2.99
CA LYS A 272 8.05 6.20 2.34
C LYS A 272 8.21 7.15 1.14
N ASP A 273 7.18 7.22 0.29
CA ASP A 273 7.27 7.95 -0.98
C ASP A 273 7.32 9.46 -0.77
N ILE A 274 6.56 10.02 0.21
CA ILE A 274 6.63 11.46 0.47
C ILE A 274 8.00 11.86 1.04
N ARG A 275 8.58 11.04 1.92
CA ARG A 275 9.93 11.28 2.47
C ARG A 275 11.00 11.16 1.38
N ALA A 276 10.90 10.15 0.51
CA ALA A 276 11.82 9.96 -0.61
C ALA A 276 11.73 11.11 -1.62
N PHE A 277 10.51 11.62 -1.87
CA PHE A 277 10.30 12.75 -2.78
C PHE A 277 10.91 14.04 -2.22
N GLN A 278 10.77 14.28 -0.91
CA GLN A 278 11.43 15.42 -0.25
C GLN A 278 12.95 15.30 -0.33
N ALA A 279 13.50 14.12 0.03
CA ALA A 279 14.93 13.87 -0.02
C ALA A 279 15.48 14.11 -1.44
N ARG A 280 14.75 13.66 -2.46
CA ARG A 280 15.15 13.88 -3.85
C ARG A 280 15.08 15.35 -4.24
N ALA A 281 14.07 16.09 -3.78
CA ALA A 281 13.96 17.53 -4.03
C ALA A 281 15.12 18.30 -3.37
N ASP A 282 15.53 17.88 -2.17
CA ASP A 282 16.71 18.44 -1.48
C ASP A 282 18.00 18.16 -2.30
N GLU A 283 18.15 16.98 -2.80
CA GLU A 283 19.27 16.66 -3.69
C GLU A 283 19.33 17.50 -4.95
N UNK A 284 17.94 17.99 -5.55
CA UNK A 284 17.82 18.60 -6.36
C UNK A 284 18.06 19.81 -6.16
N GLY A 285 18.25 20.48 -5.02
CA GLY A 285 18.37 21.88 -4.66
C GLY A 285 17.05 22.66 -4.67
N VAL A 286 15.93 21.95 -4.69
CA VAL A 286 14.57 22.54 -4.74
C VAL A 286 13.70 22.04 -3.59
N GLY A 287 14.31 21.67 -2.46
CA GLY A 287 13.59 21.14 -1.30
C GLY A 287 12.46 22.04 -0.80
N SER A 288 12.64 23.37 -0.91
CA SER A 288 11.59 24.31 -0.50
C SER A 288 10.25 24.11 -1.23
N ALA A 289 10.28 23.58 -2.47
CA ALA A 289 9.07 23.32 -3.24
C ALA A 289 8.19 22.23 -2.59
N LEU A 290 8.79 21.32 -1.84
CA LEU A 290 8.08 20.22 -1.18
C LEU A 290 8.08 20.35 0.35
N ALA A 291 8.46 21.51 0.91
CA ALA A 291 8.51 21.71 2.37
C ALA A 291 7.15 21.45 3.03
N PHE A 292 6.04 21.70 2.34
CA PHE A 292 4.69 21.42 2.87
C PHE A 292 4.48 19.95 3.21
N LEU A 293 5.20 19.02 2.57
CA LEU A 293 5.08 17.58 2.86
C LEU A 293 5.61 17.22 4.25
N THR A 294 6.51 18.03 4.81
CA THR A 294 6.93 17.89 6.21
C THR A 294 5.73 18.08 7.14
N GLU A 295 4.90 19.08 6.85
CA GLU A 295 3.70 19.33 7.66
C GLU A 295 2.64 18.24 7.42
N VAL A 296 2.54 17.72 6.19
CA VAL A 296 1.67 16.57 5.87
C VAL A 296 2.02 15.37 6.75
N ASP A 297 3.32 15.03 6.86
CA ASP A 297 3.81 13.92 7.69
C ASP A 297 3.61 14.22 9.20
N ALA A 298 3.83 15.47 9.61
CA ALA A 298 3.62 15.90 10.99
C ALA A 298 2.15 15.79 11.42
N VAL A 299 1.22 16.23 10.58
CA VAL A 299 -0.23 16.08 10.84
C VAL A 299 -0.59 14.60 10.93
N ASN A 300 -0.04 13.78 10.03
CA ASN A 300 -0.29 12.34 10.02
C ASN A 300 0.13 11.68 11.33
N THR A 301 1.32 12.01 11.81
CA THR A 301 1.85 11.49 13.09
C THR A 301 1.01 12.02 14.26
N ARG A 302 0.62 13.29 14.22
CA ARG A 302 -0.16 13.94 15.29
C ARG A 302 -1.54 13.28 15.45
N ALA A 303 -2.16 12.80 14.36
CA ALA A 303 -3.45 12.09 14.44
C ALA A 303 -3.36 10.85 15.34
N ARG A 304 -2.25 10.11 15.27
CA ARG A 304 -1.99 8.95 16.14
C ARG A 304 -1.88 9.40 17.60
N THR A 305 -1.08 10.43 17.86
CA THR A 305 -0.87 10.98 19.22
C THR A 305 -2.18 11.48 19.83
N ARG A 306 -3.02 12.16 19.02
CA ARG A 306 -4.34 12.65 19.46
C ARG A 306 -5.27 11.50 19.83
N THR A 307 -5.20 10.39 19.11
CA THR A 307 -5.98 9.17 19.43
C THR A 307 -5.57 8.60 20.78
N VAL A 308 -4.26 8.53 21.05
CA VAL A 308 -3.74 8.08 22.34
C VAL A 308 -4.20 9.03 23.47
N ALA A 309 -4.16 10.35 23.23
CA ALA A 309 -4.60 11.34 24.22
C ALA A 309 -6.10 11.21 24.48
N LEU A 310 -6.91 10.99 23.44
CA LEU A 310 -8.37 10.78 23.60
C LEU A 310 -8.64 9.52 24.42
N ALA A 311 -7.96 8.40 24.13
CA ALA A 311 -8.09 7.16 24.87
C ALA A 311 -7.68 7.35 26.36
N THR A 312 -6.57 8.04 26.57
CA THR A 312 -6.07 8.34 27.92
C THR A 312 -7.11 9.16 28.72
N LYS A 313 -7.68 10.18 28.09
CA LYS A 313 -8.73 11.03 28.71
C LYS A 313 -9.98 10.18 29.03
N ALA A 314 -10.43 9.35 28.11
CA ALA A 314 -11.61 8.49 28.28
C ALA A 314 -11.40 7.46 29.42
N LEU A 315 -10.15 7.04 29.65
CA LEU A 315 -9.78 6.13 30.74
C LEU A 315 -9.62 6.84 32.09
N GLY A 316 -9.86 8.14 32.16
CA GLY A 316 -9.77 8.91 33.40
C GLY A 316 -8.40 9.52 33.68
N GLY A 317 -7.57 9.66 32.62
CA GLY A 317 -6.28 10.35 32.70
C GLY A 317 -5.06 9.45 32.65
N SER A 318 -5.23 8.11 32.75
CA SER A 318 -4.09 7.18 32.68
C SER A 318 -4.51 5.83 32.11
N PRO A 319 -3.74 5.28 31.17
CA PRO A 319 -3.93 3.89 30.72
C PRO A 319 -3.37 2.85 31.70
N THR A 320 -2.58 3.25 32.70
CA THR A 320 -1.88 2.32 33.57
C THR A 320 -2.83 1.34 34.27
N GLY A 321 -2.59 0.03 34.05
CA GLY A 321 -3.40 -1.03 34.62
C GLY A 321 -4.78 -1.22 33.96
N ARG A 322 -5.11 -0.43 32.94
CA ARG A 322 -6.42 -0.49 32.26
C ARG A 322 -6.42 -1.53 31.16
N MET A 323 -7.56 -2.21 30.99
CA MET A 323 -7.75 -3.19 29.91
C MET A 323 -8.21 -2.46 28.66
N VAL A 324 -7.39 -2.51 27.61
CA VAL A 324 -7.60 -1.79 26.34
C VAL A 324 -7.76 -2.80 25.21
N ALA A 325 -8.86 -2.75 24.49
CA ALA A 325 -9.06 -3.57 23.28
C ALA A 325 -8.76 -2.73 22.04
N VAL A 326 -7.99 -3.28 21.11
CA VAL A 326 -7.68 -2.66 19.82
C VAL A 326 -8.15 -3.59 18.71
N LEU A 327 -9.06 -3.09 17.90
CA LEU A 327 -9.59 -3.80 16.71
C LEU A 327 -8.90 -3.19 15.48
N GLY A 328 -7.95 -3.94 14.94
CA GLY A 328 -7.12 -3.54 13.81
C GLY A 328 -5.63 -3.55 14.16
N ALA A 329 -4.84 -4.12 13.27
CA ALA A 329 -3.38 -4.12 13.32
C ALA A 329 -2.80 -3.78 11.94
N ALA A 330 -3.47 -4.22 10.85
CA ALA A 330 -3.10 -3.82 9.50
C ALA A 330 -3.26 -2.31 9.34
N PHE A 331 -2.43 -1.71 8.46
CA PHE A 331 -2.52 -0.27 8.23
C PHE A 331 -3.83 0.14 7.53
N LYS A 332 -4.49 -0.81 6.87
CA LYS A 332 -5.81 -0.64 6.23
C LYS A 332 -6.48 -2.01 6.05
N PRO A 333 -7.79 -2.06 5.74
CA PRO A 333 -8.47 -3.35 5.55
C PRO A 333 -8.01 -4.08 4.29
N ASN A 334 -8.30 -5.37 4.25
CA ASN A 334 -8.00 -6.26 3.12
C ASN A 334 -6.51 -6.37 2.82
N SER A 335 -5.67 -6.26 3.88
CA SER A 335 -4.22 -6.40 3.82
C SER A 335 -3.71 -6.97 5.14
N ASP A 336 -2.60 -7.71 5.10
CA ASP A 336 -1.89 -8.14 6.30
C ASP A 336 -0.65 -7.28 6.57
N ASP A 337 -0.49 -6.17 5.83
CA ASP A 337 0.67 -5.29 5.93
C ASP A 337 0.58 -4.40 7.17
N ILE A 338 1.63 -4.46 7.98
CA ILE A 338 1.74 -3.71 9.24
C ILE A 338 2.77 -2.59 9.18
N ARG A 339 3.39 -2.37 8.02
CA ARG A 339 4.42 -1.32 7.88
C ARG A 339 3.83 0.04 8.17
N ASP A 340 4.46 0.78 9.08
CA ASP A 340 4.00 2.10 9.52
C ASP A 340 2.50 2.12 9.88
N SER A 341 2.02 1.05 10.56
CA SER A 341 0.60 0.93 10.91
C SER A 341 0.22 1.93 12.01
N PRO A 342 -0.71 2.87 11.71
CA PRO A 342 -1.20 3.77 12.77
C PRO A 342 -1.88 3.03 13.92
N ALA A 343 -2.53 1.90 13.64
CA ALA A 343 -3.19 1.09 14.66
C ALA A 343 -2.18 0.53 15.65
N LEU A 344 -1.09 -0.05 15.14
CA LEU A 344 -0.04 -0.63 16.01
C LEU A 344 0.75 0.46 16.74
N ASP A 345 0.92 1.66 16.15
CA ASP A 345 1.54 2.79 16.85
C ASP A 345 0.70 3.20 18.06
N VAL A 346 -0.62 3.34 17.89
CA VAL A 346 -1.54 3.69 18.98
C VAL A 346 -1.54 2.57 20.04
N ALA A 347 -1.63 1.31 19.63
CA ALA A 347 -1.60 0.16 20.54
C ALA A 347 -0.31 0.14 21.37
N THR A 348 0.83 0.35 20.69
CA THR A 348 2.15 0.38 21.33
C THR A 348 2.25 1.55 22.32
N ALA A 349 1.77 2.73 21.94
CA ALA A 349 1.82 3.90 22.83
C ALA A 349 0.98 3.68 24.10
N LEU A 350 -0.22 3.09 23.96
CA LEU A 350 -1.06 2.77 25.12
C LEU A 350 -0.43 1.69 25.99
N HIS A 351 0.20 0.68 25.38
CA HIS A 351 0.93 -0.36 26.13
C HIS A 351 2.11 0.25 26.91
N ARG A 352 2.92 1.11 26.26
CA ARG A 352 4.05 1.78 26.91
C ARG A 352 3.60 2.70 28.05
N ALA A 353 2.38 3.22 27.97
CA ALA A 353 1.79 4.01 29.05
C ALA A 353 1.19 3.14 30.18
N GLY A 354 1.44 1.82 30.14
CA GLY A 354 1.06 0.89 31.21
C GLY A 354 -0.29 0.20 31.00
N GLY A 355 -0.91 0.35 29.85
CA GLY A 355 -2.17 -0.33 29.51
C GLY A 355 -1.97 -1.82 29.16
N HIS A 356 -2.92 -2.64 29.54
CA HIS A 356 -2.98 -4.05 29.13
C HIS A 356 -3.73 -4.13 27.78
N VAL A 357 -2.96 -4.08 26.67
CA VAL A 357 -3.52 -3.95 25.33
C VAL A 357 -3.73 -5.31 24.67
N SER A 358 -4.97 -5.61 24.29
CA SER A 358 -5.38 -6.83 23.57
C SER A 358 -5.76 -6.44 22.15
N VAL A 359 -5.13 -7.07 21.15
CA VAL A 359 -5.26 -6.71 19.72
C VAL A 359 -5.90 -7.84 18.94
N TYR A 360 -6.85 -7.51 18.08
CA TYR A 360 -7.41 -8.44 17.10
C TYR A 360 -7.39 -7.79 15.71
N ASP A 361 -7.08 -8.60 14.71
CA ASP A 361 -7.12 -8.20 13.29
C ASP A 361 -7.41 -9.46 12.45
N PRO A 362 -8.27 -9.39 11.44
CA PRO A 362 -8.60 -10.57 10.62
C PRO A 362 -7.42 -11.19 9.86
N ALA A 363 -6.36 -10.41 9.53
CA ALA A 363 -5.28 -10.90 8.67
C ALA A 363 -3.87 -10.65 9.23
N ALA A 364 -3.65 -9.56 9.97
CA ALA A 364 -2.31 -9.06 10.25
C ALA A 364 -1.67 -9.63 11.53
N ILE A 365 -2.38 -10.44 12.32
CA ILE A 365 -1.87 -10.94 13.61
C ILE A 365 -0.54 -11.70 13.46
N PRO A 366 -0.37 -12.63 12.48
CA PRO A 366 0.91 -13.32 12.36
C PRO A 366 2.10 -12.37 12.18
N ASN A 367 1.94 -11.35 11.31
CA ASN A 367 3.00 -10.36 11.07
C ASN A 367 3.21 -9.46 12.31
N ALA A 368 2.10 -9.01 12.94
CA ALA A 368 2.18 -8.15 14.12
C ALA A 368 2.89 -8.85 15.28
N ARG A 369 2.64 -10.14 15.49
CA ARG A 369 3.25 -10.91 16.57
C ARG A 369 4.79 -10.97 16.44
N ILE A 370 5.30 -11.03 15.22
CA ILE A 370 6.74 -11.05 14.95
C ILE A 370 7.40 -9.71 15.32
N HIS A 371 6.76 -8.60 14.93
CA HIS A 371 7.36 -7.26 15.05
C HIS A 371 7.03 -6.54 16.34
N TYR A 372 5.89 -6.88 16.97
CA TYR A 372 5.41 -6.26 18.23
C TYR A 372 5.08 -7.35 19.26
N PRO A 373 6.04 -8.21 19.64
CA PRO A 373 5.78 -9.40 20.49
C PRO A 373 5.32 -9.09 21.91
N TYR A 374 5.41 -7.83 22.33
CA TYR A 374 5.01 -7.38 23.67
C TYR A 374 3.50 -7.08 23.78
N LEU A 375 2.77 -7.02 22.66
CA LEU A 375 1.31 -6.84 22.67
C LEU A 375 0.63 -8.21 22.82
N HIS A 376 -0.57 -8.21 23.43
CA HIS A 376 -1.37 -9.43 23.54
C HIS A 376 -2.27 -9.56 22.32
N TYR A 377 -2.29 -10.73 21.68
CA TYR A 377 -3.04 -10.97 20.43
C TYR A 377 -4.10 -12.04 20.63
N THR A 378 -5.29 -11.79 20.12
CA THR A 378 -6.44 -12.71 20.17
C THR A 378 -6.89 -13.10 18.76
N ASP A 379 -7.78 -14.09 18.68
CA ASP A 379 -8.29 -14.63 17.43
C ASP A 379 -9.74 -14.21 17.12
N SER A 380 -10.31 -13.32 17.93
CA SER A 380 -11.67 -12.84 17.71
C SER A 380 -11.94 -11.53 18.43
N VAL A 381 -12.91 -10.77 17.90
CA VAL A 381 -13.41 -9.53 18.52
C VAL A 381 -13.80 -9.78 19.98
N ILE A 382 -14.60 -10.85 20.23
CA ILE A 382 -15.12 -11.14 21.58
C ILE A 382 -13.97 -11.34 22.58
N ARG A 383 -12.92 -12.08 22.18
CA ARG A 383 -11.76 -12.28 23.05
C ARG A 383 -10.97 -10.99 23.26
N ALA A 384 -10.84 -10.16 22.23
CA ALA A 384 -10.13 -8.91 22.33
C ALA A 384 -10.79 -7.96 23.33
N VAL A 385 -12.15 -7.88 23.33
CA VAL A 385 -12.88 -6.92 24.13
C VAL A 385 -13.21 -7.47 25.53
N ALA A 386 -12.92 -8.74 25.83
CA ALA A 386 -13.28 -9.36 27.11
C ALA A 386 -12.72 -8.58 28.30
N GLY A 387 -13.60 -7.96 29.10
CA GLY A 387 -13.23 -7.16 30.26
C GLY A 387 -12.65 -5.80 29.93
N ALA A 388 -12.63 -5.39 28.67
CA ALA A 388 -12.04 -4.11 28.27
C ALA A 388 -12.78 -2.92 28.90
N GLU A 389 -12.00 -1.91 29.26
CA GLU A 389 -12.52 -0.63 29.75
C GLU A 389 -12.67 0.38 28.62
N ILE A 390 -12.06 0.10 27.47
CA ILE A 390 -12.18 0.90 26.25
C ILE A 390 -11.91 0.01 25.03
N VAL A 391 -12.63 0.25 23.96
CA VAL A 391 -12.45 -0.43 22.65
C VAL A 391 -12.05 0.64 21.64
N LEU A 392 -10.96 0.41 20.91
CA LEU A 392 -10.53 1.29 19.82
C LEU A 392 -10.67 0.55 18.49
N VAL A 393 -11.41 1.12 17.54
CA VAL A 393 -11.53 0.60 16.18
C VAL A 393 -10.56 1.38 15.30
N LEU A 394 -9.44 0.75 14.95
CA LEU A 394 -8.28 1.44 14.34
C LEU A 394 -7.99 1.03 12.90
N THR A 395 -8.66 -0.01 12.38
CA THR A 395 -8.62 -0.38 10.96
C THR A 395 -10.06 -0.63 10.50
N GLU A 396 -10.41 -0.16 9.33
CA GLU A 396 -11.80 -0.11 8.86
C GLU A 396 -12.26 -1.41 8.16
N TRP A 397 -11.96 -2.57 8.77
CA TRP A 397 -12.44 -3.87 8.27
C TRP A 397 -13.97 -3.91 8.26
N SER A 398 -14.54 -4.60 7.26
CA SER A 398 -16.00 -4.79 7.18
C SER A 398 -16.54 -5.48 8.44
N GLU A 399 -15.81 -6.47 8.95
CA GLU A 399 -16.17 -7.18 10.19
C GLU A 399 -16.42 -6.19 11.35
N PHE A 400 -15.60 -5.13 11.46
CA PHE A 400 -15.75 -4.17 12.56
C PHE A 400 -16.93 -3.22 12.33
N ARG A 401 -17.22 -2.88 11.07
CA ARG A 401 -18.40 -2.06 10.72
C ARG A 401 -19.70 -2.79 11.07
N GLU A 402 -19.70 -4.13 10.97
CA GLU A 402 -20.86 -4.97 11.15
C GLU A 402 -21.07 -5.41 12.61
N ILE A 403 -20.22 -4.98 13.54
CA ILE A 403 -20.39 -5.32 14.96
C ILE A 403 -21.72 -4.76 15.49
N ASP A 404 -22.50 -5.64 16.11
CA ASP A 404 -23.69 -5.25 16.85
C ASP A 404 -23.23 -4.75 18.25
N PRO A 405 -23.35 -3.42 18.53
CA PRO A 405 -22.88 -2.91 19.82
C PRO A 405 -23.69 -3.43 21.01
N ALA A 406 -24.98 -3.79 20.82
CA ALA A 406 -25.79 -4.38 21.90
C ALA A 406 -25.30 -5.77 22.28
N ALA A 407 -24.93 -6.57 21.26
CA ALA A 407 -24.36 -7.91 21.50
C ALA A 407 -22.96 -7.83 22.11
N LEU A 408 -22.18 -6.79 21.75
CA LEU A 408 -20.83 -6.62 22.28
C LEU A 408 -20.81 -6.09 23.73
N ARG A 409 -21.85 -5.34 24.11
CA ARG A 409 -21.95 -4.63 25.41
C ARG A 409 -21.67 -5.51 26.65
N PRO A 410 -22.21 -6.76 26.74
CA PRO A 410 -21.98 -7.60 27.93
C PRO A 410 -20.54 -8.08 28.12
N HIS A 411 -19.69 -7.97 27.10
CA HIS A 411 -18.31 -8.49 27.14
C HIS A 411 -17.30 -7.47 27.70
N VAL A 412 -17.67 -6.18 27.74
CA VAL A 412 -16.76 -5.11 28.22
C VAL A 412 -17.09 -4.73 29.66
N SER A 413 -16.08 -4.30 30.42
CA SER A 413 -16.29 -3.77 31.75
C SER A 413 -16.81 -2.33 31.73
N ARG A 414 -16.42 -1.54 30.71
CA ARG A 414 -16.94 -0.19 30.46
C ARG A 414 -17.25 -0.03 28.99
N PRO A 415 -18.44 0.45 28.62
CA PRO A 415 -18.84 0.57 27.22
C PRO A 415 -18.34 1.90 26.62
N ILE A 416 -17.03 2.00 26.44
CA ILE A 416 -16.41 3.16 25.80
C ILE A 416 -15.81 2.70 24.48
N VAL A 417 -16.16 3.38 23.37
CA VAL A 417 -15.57 3.10 22.07
C VAL A 417 -14.94 4.35 21.47
N ILE A 418 -13.75 4.19 20.89
CA ILE A 418 -13.13 5.21 20.06
C ILE A 418 -13.14 4.68 18.63
N ASP A 419 -13.85 5.38 17.77
CA ASP A 419 -13.89 5.08 16.34
C ASP A 419 -12.80 5.89 15.64
N GLY A 420 -11.63 5.27 15.49
CA GLY A 420 -10.48 5.91 14.86
C GLY A 420 -10.57 6.02 13.34
N ARG A 421 -11.63 5.46 12.74
CA ARG A 421 -11.78 5.41 11.28
C ARG A 421 -13.13 5.96 10.77
N HIS A 422 -13.99 6.42 11.67
CA HIS A 422 -15.33 6.94 11.33
C HIS A 422 -16.15 5.92 10.55
N VAL A 423 -16.17 4.68 11.02
CA VAL A 423 -16.84 3.56 10.32
C VAL A 423 -18.03 3.02 11.09
N LEU A 424 -18.21 3.43 12.33
CA LEU A 424 -19.33 3.02 13.16
C LEU A 424 -20.43 4.10 13.09
N ASP A 425 -21.67 3.69 13.28
CA ASP A 425 -22.80 4.62 13.39
C ASP A 425 -22.90 5.12 14.84
N PRO A 426 -22.59 6.42 15.11
CA PRO A 426 -22.60 6.92 16.49
C PRO A 426 -23.97 6.80 17.18
N ALA A 427 -25.08 6.95 16.43
CA ALA A 427 -26.42 6.84 17.00
C ALA A 427 -26.70 5.42 17.49
N VAL A 428 -26.41 4.43 16.63
CA VAL A 428 -26.59 3.01 16.96
C VAL A 428 -25.75 2.62 18.19
N TRP A 429 -24.50 3.10 18.26
CA TRP A 429 -23.64 2.76 19.40
C TRP A 429 -24.10 3.46 20.69
N ARG A 430 -24.51 4.73 20.62
CA ARG A 430 -25.05 5.46 21.78
C ARG A 430 -26.35 4.83 22.28
N ASP A 431 -27.26 4.48 21.38
CA ASP A 431 -28.54 3.84 21.73
C ASP A 431 -28.32 2.49 22.44
N ALA A 432 -27.23 1.79 22.11
CA ALA A 432 -26.83 0.54 22.78
C ALA A 432 -26.09 0.78 24.12
N GLY A 433 -26.01 2.05 24.58
CA GLY A 433 -25.44 2.39 25.87
C GLY A 433 -23.93 2.58 25.88
N TRP A 434 -23.32 2.84 24.73
CA TRP A 434 -21.87 3.10 24.64
C TRP A 434 -21.58 4.59 24.69
N ILE A 435 -20.47 4.95 25.30
CA ILE A 435 -19.87 6.28 25.22
C ILE A 435 -19.03 6.27 23.94
N TYR A 436 -19.47 6.98 22.91
CA TYR A 436 -18.82 7.00 21.61
C TYR A 436 -17.94 8.23 21.44
N HIS A 437 -16.71 8.02 21.03
CA HIS A 437 -15.74 9.08 20.73
C HIS A 437 -15.14 8.86 19.32
N ALA A 438 -14.78 9.98 18.67
CA ALA A 438 -14.01 9.97 17.41
C ALA A 438 -13.32 11.33 17.29
N LEU A 439 -12.20 11.39 16.57
CA LEU A 439 -11.49 12.66 16.32
C LEU A 439 -12.32 13.54 15.38
N GLY A 440 -12.44 14.81 15.71
CA GLY A 440 -13.14 15.79 14.85
C GLY A 440 -14.65 15.66 14.88
N ARG A 441 -15.22 14.99 15.89
CA ARG A 441 -16.67 14.88 16.07
C ARG A 441 -17.06 15.37 17.46
N PRO A 442 -18.11 16.16 17.57
CA PRO A 442 -18.50 16.71 18.87
C PRO A 442 -18.94 15.59 19.82
N LEU A 443 -18.63 15.80 21.10
CA LEU A 443 -19.19 14.97 22.17
C LEU A 443 -20.66 15.39 22.32
N ALA A 444 -21.58 14.49 21.97
CA ALA A 444 -23.02 14.79 22.10
C ALA A 444 -23.44 14.61 23.56
#